data_b167e4f38cf72828f6b52db9e63b3a9d
#
_entry.id   b167e4f38cf72828f6b52db9e63b3a9d
#
_cell.length_a   1.000
_cell.length_b   1.000
_cell.length_c   1.000
_cell.angle_alpha   90.00
_cell.angle_beta   90.00
_cell.angle_gamma   90.00
#
_symmetry.space_group_name_H-M   'P 1'
#
loop_
_entity.id
_entity.type
_entity.pdbx_description
1 polymer ?
#
loop_
_entity_poly.entity_id
_entity_poly.type
_entity_poly.pdbx_seq_one_letter_code
_entity_poly.pdbx_strand_id
1 'polypeptide(L)'
;MSGPPRVTVAGAGVLGLTTALALADAGCEVTVCDPGGPNASSIAAGMLAPVFEAVLDESARPHLDLLMAARDLWPGLAARAGIALDRSGAMAVGDETWLERVMHGFAALQIRPTEIGGETARGLAPGLSEAIDEALLTREDWRVEAPAALGALSAAAVAAGVGFQRKIVRDRGDADVLVIATGAMEGLAGVAPELAGLTPIKGHIVRVAAASAGAIVRGDGVYAAPGAGMAFGATMEPGRGDVAIEEAKAAPLLAAGLRLFPGMRGAPIQIATGVRAATADGLPLAGESATPGVMLAAGSRRNGWLLAPLIARTVAARVTGGDPGAYAARMDPARFRG
;
A
#
# COMPACT_ATOMS: atom_id res chain seq x y z
N MET A 1 -11.52 -35.82 13.03
CA MET A 1 -11.11 -34.81 12.04
C MET A 1 -11.50 -33.46 12.64
N SER A 2 -10.52 -32.62 12.97
CA SER A 2 -10.81 -31.24 13.39
C SER A 2 -11.45 -30.52 12.20
N GLY A 3 -12.47 -29.70 12.46
CA GLY A 3 -13.11 -28.86 11.45
C GLY A 3 -12.12 -27.87 10.82
N PRO A 4 -12.57 -27.02 9.85
CA PRO A 4 -11.72 -26.00 9.28
C PRO A 4 -11.23 -25.02 10.38
N PRO A 5 -9.99 -24.48 10.28
CA PRO A 5 -9.48 -23.51 11.24
C PRO A 5 -10.39 -22.27 11.31
N ARG A 6 -10.75 -21.87 12.52
CA ARG A 6 -11.51 -20.63 12.78
C ARG A 6 -10.53 -19.49 12.97
N VAL A 7 -10.60 -18.50 12.07
CA VAL A 7 -9.66 -17.39 12.03
C VAL A 7 -10.38 -16.07 12.25
N THR A 8 -9.92 -15.30 13.25
CA THR A 8 -10.30 -13.90 13.40
C THR A 8 -9.25 -13.01 12.76
N VAL A 9 -9.65 -12.13 11.85
CA VAL A 9 -8.79 -11.10 11.26
C VAL A 9 -9.15 -9.75 11.88
N ALA A 10 -8.22 -9.15 12.59
CA ALA A 10 -8.37 -7.81 13.18
C ALA A 10 -7.94 -6.74 12.19
N GLY A 11 -8.90 -5.96 11.69
CA GLY A 11 -8.71 -4.87 10.73
C GLY A 11 -9.20 -5.18 9.32
N ALA A 12 -9.95 -4.23 8.73
CA ALA A 12 -10.50 -4.29 7.37
C ALA A 12 -9.78 -3.34 6.39
N GLY A 13 -8.50 -3.07 6.62
CA GLY A 13 -7.63 -2.46 5.63
C GLY A 13 -7.24 -3.45 4.52
N VAL A 14 -6.45 -2.99 3.54
CA VAL A 14 -6.04 -3.84 2.40
C VAL A 14 -5.36 -5.14 2.85
N LEU A 15 -4.50 -5.10 3.87
CA LEU A 15 -3.83 -6.30 4.38
C LEU A 15 -4.82 -7.28 5.00
N GLY A 16 -5.75 -6.78 5.84
CA GLY A 16 -6.75 -7.63 6.48
C GLY A 16 -7.73 -8.25 5.49
N LEU A 17 -8.30 -7.47 4.57
CA LEU A 17 -9.26 -7.96 3.58
C LEU A 17 -8.62 -8.96 2.61
N THR A 18 -7.41 -8.68 2.12
CA THR A 18 -6.70 -9.59 1.21
C THR A 18 -6.33 -10.90 1.93
N THR A 19 -5.90 -10.81 3.21
CA THR A 19 -5.57 -11.99 4.01
C THR A 19 -6.83 -12.81 4.34
N ALA A 20 -7.94 -12.13 4.68
CA ALA A 20 -9.21 -12.81 4.95
C ALA A 20 -9.72 -13.57 3.72
N LEU A 21 -9.65 -12.95 2.53
CA LEU A 21 -10.02 -13.61 1.27
C LEU A 21 -9.12 -14.82 0.99
N ALA A 22 -7.80 -14.69 1.14
CA ALA A 22 -6.86 -15.79 0.91
C ALA A 22 -7.08 -16.96 1.89
N LEU A 23 -7.40 -16.68 3.15
CA LEU A 23 -7.73 -17.69 4.16
C LEU A 23 -9.05 -18.41 3.85
N ALA A 24 -10.08 -17.66 3.43
CA ALA A 24 -11.35 -18.25 3.04
C ALA A 24 -11.20 -19.13 1.79
N ASP A 25 -10.44 -18.67 0.78
CA ASP A 25 -10.11 -19.45 -0.41
C ASP A 25 -9.29 -20.73 -0.08
N ALA A 26 -8.55 -20.69 1.05
CA ALA A 26 -7.82 -21.86 1.58
C ALA A 26 -8.67 -22.76 2.51
N GLY A 27 -9.99 -22.50 2.63
CA GLY A 27 -10.94 -23.32 3.38
C GLY A 27 -11.05 -23.03 4.86
N CYS A 28 -10.53 -21.89 5.36
CA CYS A 28 -10.72 -21.47 6.75
C CYS A 28 -12.11 -20.85 6.97
N GLU A 29 -12.64 -20.97 8.19
CA GLU A 29 -13.79 -20.19 8.66
C GLU A 29 -13.29 -18.82 9.16
N VAL A 30 -13.57 -17.75 8.42
CA VAL A 30 -12.96 -16.44 8.67
C VAL A 30 -13.99 -15.41 9.14
N THR A 31 -13.63 -14.65 10.18
CA THR A 31 -14.37 -13.45 10.61
C THR A 31 -13.43 -12.25 10.64
N VAL A 32 -13.76 -11.20 9.90
CA VAL A 32 -13.09 -9.89 9.97
C VAL A 32 -13.75 -9.04 11.04
N CYS A 33 -12.95 -8.54 11.97
CA CYS A 33 -13.38 -7.63 13.03
C CYS A 33 -12.73 -6.27 12.84
N ASP A 34 -13.53 -5.20 12.66
CA ASP A 34 -13.05 -3.84 12.46
C ASP A 34 -14.00 -2.84 13.13
N PRO A 35 -13.52 -1.84 13.85
CA PRO A 35 -14.40 -0.83 14.49
C PRO A 35 -15.08 0.09 13.47
N GLY A 36 -14.63 0.09 12.24
CA GLY A 36 -15.07 0.99 11.18
C GLY A 36 -14.37 2.34 11.20
N GLY A 37 -14.60 3.12 10.16
CA GLY A 37 -14.00 4.44 9.97
C GLY A 37 -12.89 4.44 8.91
N PRO A 38 -12.34 5.63 8.60
CA PRO A 38 -11.26 5.77 7.63
C PRO A 38 -10.00 5.05 8.12
N ASN A 39 -9.31 4.40 7.21
CA ASN A 39 -8.03 3.74 7.48
C ASN A 39 -6.99 4.17 6.43
N ALA A 40 -5.72 3.89 6.70
CA ALA A 40 -4.63 4.28 5.80
C ALA A 40 -4.80 3.73 4.36
N SER A 41 -5.45 2.57 4.20
CA SER A 41 -5.68 1.96 2.89
C SER A 41 -6.70 2.72 2.06
N SER A 42 -7.80 3.22 2.67
CA SER A 42 -8.82 4.00 1.97
C SER A 42 -8.34 5.39 1.56
N ILE A 43 -7.34 5.93 2.29
CA ILE A 43 -6.75 7.25 2.02
C ILE A 43 -5.65 7.17 0.98
N ALA A 44 -4.97 6.05 0.87
CA ALA A 44 -3.84 5.84 -0.04
C ALA A 44 -4.18 6.12 -1.52
N ALA A 45 -3.15 6.40 -2.30
CA ALA A 45 -3.29 6.60 -3.76
C ALA A 45 -3.40 5.29 -4.56
N GLY A 46 -3.28 4.13 -3.91
CA GLY A 46 -3.43 2.82 -4.56
C GLY A 46 -2.28 2.42 -5.48
N MET A 47 -1.10 3.01 -5.31
CA MET A 47 0.07 2.71 -6.13
C MET A 47 0.62 1.31 -5.84
N LEU A 48 0.93 0.57 -6.91
CA LEU A 48 1.63 -0.71 -6.96
C LEU A 48 2.94 -0.48 -7.69
N ALA A 49 3.86 0.25 -7.05
CA ALA A 49 4.97 0.92 -7.72
C ALA A 49 6.34 0.40 -7.22
N PRO A 50 6.73 -0.84 -7.55
CA PRO A 50 7.98 -1.44 -7.08
C PRO A 50 9.22 -0.70 -7.57
N VAL A 51 9.20 -0.22 -8.82
CA VAL A 51 10.40 0.38 -9.42
C VAL A 51 10.64 1.77 -8.84
N PHE A 52 9.66 2.67 -8.86
CA PHE A 52 9.85 3.99 -8.26
C PHE A 52 10.00 3.95 -6.74
N GLU A 53 9.50 2.91 -6.06
CA GLU A 53 9.81 2.71 -4.64
C GLU A 53 11.31 2.51 -4.44
N ALA A 54 11.95 1.63 -5.21
CA ALA A 54 13.36 1.34 -5.12
C ALA A 54 14.27 2.43 -5.75
N VAL A 55 13.80 3.12 -6.78
CA VAL A 55 14.51 4.26 -7.40
C VAL A 55 14.65 5.42 -6.42
N LEU A 56 13.56 5.75 -5.71
CA LEU A 56 13.46 6.95 -4.86
C LEU A 56 13.83 6.71 -3.39
N ASP A 57 13.90 5.44 -2.97
CA ASP A 57 14.24 5.07 -1.60
C ASP A 57 15.35 4.01 -1.59
N GLU A 58 16.55 4.44 -1.16
CA GLU A 58 17.71 3.55 -1.10
C GLU A 58 17.49 2.34 -0.18
N SER A 59 16.70 2.50 0.89
CA SER A 59 16.37 1.39 1.78
C SER A 59 15.50 0.32 1.14
N ALA A 60 14.77 0.66 0.08
CA ALA A 60 13.95 -0.28 -0.68
C ALA A 60 14.70 -1.02 -1.79
N ARG A 61 15.86 -0.50 -2.24
CA ARG A 61 16.65 -1.08 -3.35
C ARG A 61 17.00 -2.56 -3.15
N PRO A 62 17.48 -3.02 -1.97
CA PRO A 62 17.78 -4.44 -1.75
C PRO A 62 16.55 -5.36 -1.79
N HIS A 63 15.35 -4.77 -1.85
CA HIS A 63 14.08 -5.48 -1.79
C HIS A 63 13.28 -5.42 -3.10
N LEU A 64 13.86 -4.90 -4.19
CA LEU A 64 13.18 -4.76 -5.47
C LEU A 64 12.59 -6.09 -5.97
N ASP A 65 13.31 -7.19 -5.83
CA ASP A 65 12.87 -8.52 -6.19
C ASP A 65 11.57 -8.95 -5.49
N LEU A 66 11.48 -8.68 -4.18
CA LEU A 66 10.29 -8.93 -3.37
C LEU A 66 9.14 -8.01 -3.79
N LEU A 67 9.43 -6.72 -4.03
CA LEU A 67 8.43 -5.74 -4.45
C LEU A 67 7.85 -6.09 -5.83
N MET A 68 8.70 -6.53 -6.78
CA MET A 68 8.28 -7.00 -8.10
C MET A 68 7.42 -8.26 -7.98
N ALA A 69 7.86 -9.26 -7.20
CA ALA A 69 7.10 -10.47 -6.97
C ALA A 69 5.72 -10.18 -6.32
N ALA A 70 5.64 -9.21 -5.44
CA ALA A 70 4.36 -8.78 -4.85
C ALA A 70 3.44 -8.14 -5.90
N ARG A 71 3.98 -7.28 -6.79
CA ARG A 71 3.24 -6.68 -7.90
C ARG A 71 2.70 -7.76 -8.85
N ASP A 72 3.50 -8.79 -9.15
CA ASP A 72 3.15 -9.87 -10.09
C ASP A 72 2.01 -10.77 -9.59
N LEU A 73 1.68 -10.73 -8.30
CA LEU A 73 0.50 -11.40 -7.74
C LEU A 73 -0.80 -10.60 -7.94
N TRP A 74 -0.71 -9.30 -8.23
CA TRP A 74 -1.89 -8.45 -8.37
C TRP A 74 -2.87 -8.86 -9.48
N PRO A 75 -2.45 -9.33 -10.68
CA PRO A 75 -3.38 -9.77 -11.70
C PRO A 75 -4.32 -10.88 -11.21
N GLY A 76 -3.80 -11.86 -10.45
CA GLY A 76 -4.60 -12.92 -9.87
C GLY A 76 -5.60 -12.40 -8.82
N LEU A 77 -5.14 -11.56 -7.90
CA LEU A 77 -6.01 -10.94 -6.89
C LEU A 77 -7.06 -10.03 -7.54
N ALA A 78 -6.66 -9.22 -8.52
CA ALA A 78 -7.55 -8.33 -9.23
C ALA A 78 -8.67 -9.09 -9.95
N ALA A 79 -8.34 -10.17 -10.64
CA ALA A 79 -9.31 -11.04 -11.29
C ALA A 79 -10.24 -11.71 -10.26
N ARG A 80 -9.70 -12.20 -9.13
CA ARG A 80 -10.46 -12.86 -8.04
C ARG A 80 -11.46 -11.94 -7.38
N ALA A 81 -11.09 -10.66 -7.19
CA ALA A 81 -11.89 -9.66 -6.46
C ALA A 81 -12.65 -8.69 -7.38
N GLY A 82 -12.53 -8.78 -8.71
CA GLY A 82 -13.16 -7.85 -9.63
C GLY A 82 -12.57 -6.43 -9.57
N ILE A 83 -11.26 -6.29 -9.30
CA ILE A 83 -10.58 -5.00 -9.19
C ILE A 83 -10.04 -4.57 -10.55
N ALA A 84 -10.32 -3.33 -10.94
CA ALA A 84 -9.70 -2.72 -12.11
C ALA A 84 -8.23 -2.40 -11.82
N LEU A 85 -7.32 -3.00 -12.59
CA LEU A 85 -5.88 -2.82 -12.48
C LEU A 85 -5.40 -1.91 -13.61
N ASP A 86 -4.88 -0.73 -13.25
CA ASP A 86 -4.32 0.21 -14.22
C ASP A 86 -2.81 -0.03 -14.37
N ARG A 87 -2.39 -0.27 -15.61
CA ARG A 87 -1.01 -0.56 -16.01
C ARG A 87 -0.43 0.55 -16.90
N SER A 88 -0.97 1.76 -16.80
CA SER A 88 -0.49 2.91 -17.59
C SER A 88 0.98 3.27 -17.29
N GLY A 89 1.51 2.77 -16.18
CA GLY A 89 2.88 3.01 -15.77
C GLY A 89 3.02 4.22 -14.86
N ALA A 90 4.27 4.58 -14.59
CA ALA A 90 4.64 5.77 -13.85
C ALA A 90 5.81 6.48 -14.52
N MET A 91 5.88 7.81 -14.42
CA MET A 91 6.96 8.59 -14.98
C MET A 91 7.44 9.68 -14.02
N ALA A 92 8.76 9.91 -13.99
CA ALA A 92 9.35 11.07 -13.33
C ALA A 92 9.41 12.25 -14.30
N VAL A 93 9.04 13.42 -13.78
CA VAL A 93 9.09 14.71 -14.48
C VAL A 93 9.59 15.80 -13.55
N GLY A 94 10.35 16.76 -14.06
CA GLY A 94 10.86 17.85 -13.23
C GLY A 94 12.01 18.58 -13.92
N ASP A 95 12.82 19.27 -13.13
CA ASP A 95 14.04 19.88 -13.62
C ASP A 95 15.17 18.84 -13.82
N GLU A 96 16.24 19.27 -14.51
CA GLU A 96 17.39 18.43 -14.83
C GLU A 96 17.99 17.77 -13.59
N THR A 97 18.16 18.51 -12.49
CA THR A 97 18.74 18.00 -11.25
C THR A 97 17.89 16.87 -10.63
N TRP A 98 16.57 16.99 -10.69
CA TRP A 98 15.67 15.94 -10.24
C TRP A 98 15.74 14.71 -11.15
N LEU A 99 15.69 14.90 -12.47
CA LEU A 99 15.75 13.80 -13.44
C LEU A 99 17.09 13.07 -13.38
N GLU A 100 18.21 13.77 -13.19
CA GLU A 100 19.52 13.15 -12.94
C GLU A 100 19.53 12.27 -11.69
N ARG A 101 18.94 12.72 -10.57
CA ARG A 101 18.79 11.91 -9.35
C ARG A 101 17.97 10.65 -9.62
N VAL A 102 16.87 10.77 -10.34
CA VAL A 102 16.02 9.64 -10.71
C VAL A 102 16.78 8.68 -11.61
N MET A 103 17.49 9.18 -12.62
CA MET A 103 18.31 8.37 -13.53
C MET A 103 19.41 7.61 -12.76
N HIS A 104 20.05 8.27 -11.79
CA HIS A 104 21.02 7.62 -10.92
C HIS A 104 20.38 6.48 -10.12
N GLY A 105 19.15 6.66 -9.60
CA GLY A 105 18.39 5.61 -8.94
C GLY A 105 18.09 4.41 -9.86
N PHE A 106 17.69 4.67 -11.11
CA PHE A 106 17.50 3.61 -12.11
C PHE A 106 18.81 2.87 -12.43
N ALA A 107 19.91 3.61 -12.60
CA ALA A 107 21.23 3.02 -12.86
C ALA A 107 21.70 2.12 -11.70
N ALA A 108 21.47 2.53 -10.45
CA ALA A 108 21.80 1.73 -9.26
C ALA A 108 21.02 0.40 -9.20
N LEU A 109 19.84 0.33 -9.83
CA LEU A 109 19.03 -0.89 -9.96
C LEU A 109 19.33 -1.68 -11.24
N GLN A 110 20.23 -1.18 -12.10
CA GLN A 110 20.51 -1.74 -13.43
C GLN A 110 19.25 -1.81 -14.32
N ILE A 111 18.29 -0.91 -14.11
CA ILE A 111 17.08 -0.75 -14.90
C ILE A 111 17.25 0.47 -15.81
N ARG A 112 16.75 0.39 -17.03
CA ARG A 112 16.69 1.52 -17.95
C ARG A 112 15.26 2.04 -18.02
N PRO A 113 14.98 3.30 -17.64
CA PRO A 113 13.69 3.92 -17.94
C PRO A 113 13.58 4.18 -19.44
N THR A 114 12.36 4.36 -19.92
CA THR A 114 12.12 4.89 -21.25
C THR A 114 12.13 6.42 -21.17
N GLU A 115 13.08 7.04 -21.82
CA GLU A 115 13.11 8.50 -21.97
C GLU A 115 12.08 8.92 -23.03
N ILE A 116 11.19 9.85 -22.68
CA ILE A 116 10.12 10.33 -23.55
C ILE A 116 10.06 11.86 -23.53
N GLY A 117 9.74 12.46 -24.67
CA GLY A 117 9.52 13.90 -24.76
C GLY A 117 8.20 14.35 -24.14
N GLY A 118 8.08 15.65 -23.85
CA GLY A 118 6.94 16.24 -23.15
C GLY A 118 5.59 16.00 -23.82
N GLU A 119 5.52 15.99 -25.16
CA GLU A 119 4.28 15.68 -25.89
C GLU A 119 3.79 14.27 -25.58
N THR A 120 4.70 13.28 -25.61
CA THR A 120 4.38 11.89 -25.26
C THR A 120 3.98 11.78 -23.77
N ALA A 121 4.69 12.49 -22.89
CA ALA A 121 4.37 12.52 -21.47
C ALA A 121 2.96 13.08 -21.21
N ARG A 122 2.58 14.17 -21.89
CA ARG A 122 1.21 14.75 -21.84
C ARG A 122 0.16 13.79 -22.40
N GLY A 123 0.49 13.03 -23.44
CA GLY A 123 -0.39 11.98 -23.96
C GLY A 123 -0.63 10.86 -22.95
N LEU A 124 0.37 10.52 -22.11
CA LEU A 124 0.28 9.51 -21.07
C LEU A 124 -0.34 10.04 -19.76
N ALA A 125 -0.24 11.33 -19.47
CA ALA A 125 -0.83 12.00 -18.32
C ALA A 125 -1.54 13.29 -18.78
N PRO A 126 -2.79 13.20 -19.24
CA PRO A 126 -3.53 14.36 -19.75
C PRO A 126 -3.64 15.49 -18.72
N GLY A 127 -3.37 16.71 -19.15
CA GLY A 127 -3.34 17.91 -18.30
C GLY A 127 -1.98 18.17 -17.64
N LEU A 128 -0.97 17.35 -17.89
CA LEU A 128 0.40 17.64 -17.47
C LEU A 128 0.87 18.96 -18.09
N SER A 129 1.64 19.74 -17.33
CA SER A 129 2.12 21.07 -17.69
C SER A 129 2.91 21.08 -19.00
N GLU A 130 2.68 22.11 -19.83
CA GLU A 130 3.44 22.36 -21.07
C GLU A 130 4.93 22.67 -20.80
N ALA A 131 5.28 23.05 -19.55
CA ALA A 131 6.67 23.29 -19.16
C ALA A 131 7.47 21.98 -18.93
N ILE A 132 6.86 20.81 -19.11
CA ILE A 132 7.54 19.53 -19.05
C ILE A 132 8.00 19.14 -20.46
N ASP A 133 9.32 19.12 -20.65
CA ASP A 133 9.95 18.83 -21.92
C ASP A 133 10.34 17.36 -22.07
N GLU A 134 10.60 16.67 -20.95
CA GLU A 134 11.02 15.26 -20.93
C GLU A 134 10.51 14.53 -19.69
N ALA A 135 10.49 13.20 -19.76
CA ALA A 135 10.13 12.33 -18.64
C ALA A 135 10.84 10.97 -18.70
N LEU A 136 11.01 10.35 -17.53
CA LEU A 136 11.57 9.01 -17.38
C LEU A 136 10.46 8.03 -17.01
N LEU A 137 10.04 7.22 -17.97
CA LEU A 137 8.88 6.30 -17.84
C LEU A 137 9.31 4.88 -17.46
N THR A 138 8.56 4.25 -16.57
CA THR A 138 8.51 2.80 -16.39
C THR A 138 7.09 2.26 -16.55
N ARG A 139 6.94 1.09 -17.18
CA ARG A 139 5.66 0.38 -17.29
C ARG A 139 5.46 -0.65 -16.17
N GLU A 140 6.46 -0.81 -15.31
CA GLU A 140 6.46 -1.81 -14.23
C GLU A 140 5.66 -1.36 -13.00
N ASP A 141 5.37 -0.08 -12.88
CA ASP A 141 4.57 0.50 -11.81
C ASP A 141 3.11 0.62 -12.23
N TRP A 142 2.22 0.05 -11.44
CA TRP A 142 0.78 0.00 -11.68
C TRP A 142 0.02 0.72 -10.57
N ARG A 143 -1.31 0.74 -10.66
CA ARG A 143 -2.17 1.23 -9.59
C ARG A 143 -3.55 0.59 -9.61
N VAL A 144 -4.23 0.72 -8.49
CA VAL A 144 -5.67 0.50 -8.32
C VAL A 144 -6.32 1.79 -7.82
N GLU A 145 -7.62 1.93 -7.98
CA GLU A 145 -8.38 2.96 -7.30
C GLU A 145 -8.69 2.46 -5.89
N ALA A 146 -8.03 3.05 -4.86
CA ALA A 146 -7.97 2.46 -3.52
C ALA A 146 -9.34 2.27 -2.85
N PRO A 147 -10.25 3.26 -2.76
CA PRO A 147 -11.57 3.06 -2.20
C PRO A 147 -12.40 1.99 -2.93
N ALA A 148 -12.42 1.99 -4.27
CA ALA A 148 -13.15 1.01 -5.06
C ALA A 148 -12.56 -0.40 -4.88
N ALA A 149 -11.23 -0.51 -4.85
CA ALA A 149 -10.55 -1.79 -4.64
C ALA A 149 -10.79 -2.36 -3.23
N LEU A 150 -10.87 -1.51 -2.18
CA LEU A 150 -11.28 -1.96 -0.85
C LEU A 150 -12.72 -2.49 -0.84
N GLY A 151 -13.63 -1.78 -1.51
CA GLY A 151 -15.02 -2.23 -1.65
C GLY A 151 -15.12 -3.58 -2.38
N ALA A 152 -14.35 -3.74 -3.45
CA ALA A 152 -14.29 -4.99 -4.22
C ALA A 152 -13.69 -6.14 -3.39
N LEU A 153 -12.62 -5.92 -2.64
CA LEU A 153 -12.06 -6.92 -1.72
C LEU A 153 -13.06 -7.33 -0.64
N SER A 154 -13.77 -6.36 -0.05
CA SER A 154 -14.81 -6.66 0.95
C SER A 154 -15.95 -7.48 0.35
N ALA A 155 -16.43 -7.13 -0.84
CA ALA A 155 -17.48 -7.87 -1.54
C ALA A 155 -17.02 -9.29 -1.89
N ALA A 156 -15.79 -9.45 -2.38
CA ALA A 156 -15.21 -10.76 -2.68
C ALA A 156 -15.06 -11.63 -1.43
N ALA A 157 -14.64 -11.02 -0.30
CA ALA A 157 -14.57 -11.72 0.98
C ALA A 157 -15.94 -12.20 1.47
N VAL A 158 -16.98 -11.35 1.39
CA VAL A 158 -18.37 -11.74 1.70
C VAL A 158 -18.82 -12.89 0.80
N ALA A 159 -18.57 -12.81 -0.50
CA ALA A 159 -18.92 -13.87 -1.45
C ALA A 159 -18.16 -15.19 -1.19
N ALA A 160 -16.99 -15.13 -0.56
CA ALA A 160 -16.21 -16.28 -0.10
C ALA A 160 -16.66 -16.82 1.28
N GLY A 161 -17.71 -16.26 1.87
CA GLY A 161 -18.25 -16.70 3.17
C GLY A 161 -17.60 -16.06 4.40
N VAL A 162 -16.77 -15.02 4.23
CA VAL A 162 -16.17 -14.29 5.36
C VAL A 162 -17.23 -13.52 6.12
N GLY A 163 -17.29 -13.75 7.45
CA GLY A 163 -18.12 -12.97 8.36
C GLY A 163 -17.50 -11.61 8.68
N PHE A 164 -18.34 -10.60 8.94
CA PHE A 164 -17.89 -9.25 9.32
C PHE A 164 -18.53 -8.83 10.63
N GLN A 165 -17.73 -8.30 11.57
CA GLN A 165 -18.20 -7.77 12.85
C GLN A 165 -17.64 -6.37 13.09
N ARG A 166 -18.49 -5.42 13.48
CA ARG A 166 -18.06 -4.10 13.95
C ARG A 166 -17.59 -4.18 15.39
N LYS A 167 -16.30 -4.51 15.58
CA LYS A 167 -15.75 -4.83 16.90
C LYS A 167 -14.27 -4.48 16.97
N ILE A 168 -13.83 -3.98 18.13
CA ILE A 168 -12.42 -3.86 18.47
C ILE A 168 -11.95 -5.20 19.03
N VAL A 169 -10.95 -5.81 18.41
CA VAL A 169 -10.28 -7.02 18.91
C VAL A 169 -9.27 -6.63 19.99
N ARG A 170 -9.24 -7.37 21.09
CA ARG A 170 -8.32 -7.15 22.20
C ARG A 170 -7.44 -8.36 22.49
N ASP A 171 -7.86 -9.54 22.07
CA ASP A 171 -7.21 -10.83 22.23
C ASP A 171 -7.69 -11.82 21.15
N ARG A 172 -7.17 -13.05 21.18
CA ARG A 172 -7.55 -14.10 20.22
C ARG A 172 -8.99 -14.63 20.43
N GLY A 173 -9.52 -14.53 21.63
CA GLY A 173 -10.81 -15.13 21.99
C GLY A 173 -10.85 -16.62 21.72
N ASP A 174 -11.99 -17.10 21.21
CA ASP A 174 -12.24 -18.51 20.89
C ASP A 174 -11.76 -18.93 19.49
N ALA A 175 -11.13 -18.03 18.72
CA ALA A 175 -10.56 -18.37 17.43
C ALA A 175 -9.34 -19.28 17.58
N ASP A 176 -9.12 -20.17 16.62
CA ASP A 176 -7.93 -21.00 16.59
C ASP A 176 -6.71 -20.15 16.23
N VAL A 177 -6.90 -19.14 15.35
CA VAL A 177 -5.87 -18.17 14.94
C VAL A 177 -6.43 -16.75 14.96
N LEU A 178 -5.64 -15.80 15.48
CA LEU A 178 -5.84 -14.36 15.32
C LEU A 178 -4.83 -13.80 14.33
N VAL A 179 -5.29 -13.18 13.25
CA VAL A 179 -4.45 -12.39 12.34
C VAL A 179 -4.57 -10.93 12.70
N ILE A 180 -3.46 -10.26 13.01
CA ILE A 180 -3.42 -8.84 13.34
C ILE A 180 -3.02 -8.04 12.08
N ALA A 181 -3.99 -7.28 11.54
CA ALA A 181 -3.84 -6.41 10.37
C ALA A 181 -4.33 -4.98 10.66
N THR A 182 -4.14 -4.50 11.90
CA THR A 182 -4.67 -3.23 12.41
C THR A 182 -3.86 -1.99 11.99
N GLY A 183 -2.84 -2.16 11.13
CA GLY A 183 -1.97 -1.06 10.69
C GLY A 183 -1.15 -0.50 11.84
N ALA A 184 -1.27 0.82 12.08
CA ALA A 184 -0.56 1.53 13.14
C ALA A 184 -1.39 1.67 14.43
N MET A 185 -2.53 0.97 14.54
CA MET A 185 -3.35 1.05 15.75
C MET A 185 -2.67 0.33 16.92
N GLU A 186 -2.50 1.05 18.00
CA GLU A 186 -2.05 0.51 19.28
C GLU A 186 -3.17 -0.34 19.94
N GLY A 187 -2.81 -1.20 20.88
CA GLY A 187 -3.75 -1.95 21.69
C GLY A 187 -3.62 -3.48 21.61
N LEU A 188 -2.86 -3.99 20.63
CA LEU A 188 -2.56 -5.42 20.53
C LEU A 188 -1.07 -5.77 20.77
N ALA A 189 -0.24 -4.81 21.21
CA ALA A 189 1.16 -5.07 21.56
C ALA A 189 1.31 -6.04 22.75
N GLY A 190 0.33 -6.09 23.67
CA GLY A 190 0.27 -7.08 24.73
C GLY A 190 -0.07 -8.50 24.24
N VAL A 191 -0.64 -8.61 23.03
CA VAL A 191 -0.98 -9.90 22.39
C VAL A 191 0.14 -10.32 21.41
N ALA A 192 0.76 -9.37 20.74
CA ALA A 192 1.86 -9.61 19.81
C ALA A 192 2.99 -8.59 20.08
N PRO A 193 4.04 -9.00 20.80
CA PRO A 193 5.09 -8.07 21.26
C PRO A 193 5.86 -7.41 20.11
N GLU A 194 5.91 -8.02 18.93
CA GLU A 194 6.56 -7.47 17.73
C GLU A 194 5.92 -6.15 17.27
N LEU A 195 4.65 -5.91 17.60
CA LEU A 195 3.96 -4.66 17.27
C LEU A 195 4.54 -3.44 17.99
N ALA A 196 5.17 -3.64 19.17
CA ALA A 196 5.84 -2.56 19.90
C ALA A 196 7.04 -1.98 19.13
N GLY A 197 7.61 -2.73 18.19
CA GLY A 197 8.70 -2.27 17.32
C GLY A 197 8.24 -1.48 16.09
N LEU A 198 6.93 -1.30 15.90
CA LEU A 198 6.41 -0.55 14.77
C LEU A 198 6.46 0.96 15.02
N THR A 199 7.00 1.70 14.07
CA THR A 199 6.99 3.16 14.07
C THR A 199 5.79 3.68 13.30
N PRO A 200 4.91 4.49 13.91
CA PRO A 200 3.83 5.15 13.20
C PRO A 200 4.40 6.26 12.29
N ILE A 201 3.86 6.38 11.08
CA ILE A 201 4.27 7.41 10.11
C ILE A 201 3.01 8.07 9.56
N LYS A 202 2.72 9.27 10.03
CA LYS A 202 1.62 10.08 9.53
C LYS A 202 1.93 10.61 8.13
N GLY A 203 0.92 10.75 7.30
CA GLY A 203 1.04 11.37 5.99
C GLY A 203 -0.23 12.06 5.55
N HIS A 204 -0.06 13.24 4.95
CA HIS A 204 -1.12 13.99 4.30
C HIS A 204 -1.18 13.66 2.82
N ILE A 205 -2.39 13.64 2.29
CA ILE A 205 -2.70 13.56 0.85
C ILE A 205 -3.71 14.68 0.53
N VAL A 206 -3.55 15.31 -0.61
CA VAL A 206 -4.52 16.28 -1.14
C VAL A 206 -5.18 15.64 -2.36
N ARG A 207 -6.51 15.53 -2.33
CA ARG A 207 -7.30 15.10 -3.49
C ARG A 207 -7.95 16.31 -4.15
N VAL A 208 -7.75 16.46 -5.45
CA VAL A 208 -8.36 17.50 -6.26
C VAL A 208 -9.51 16.87 -7.06
N ALA A 209 -10.71 17.40 -6.90
CA ALA A 209 -11.92 16.93 -7.60
C ALA A 209 -11.92 17.40 -9.06
N ALA A 210 -11.04 16.82 -9.86
CA ALA A 210 -10.93 17.05 -11.30
C ALA A 210 -10.79 15.71 -12.02
N ALA A 211 -11.26 15.66 -13.28
CA ALA A 211 -11.07 14.48 -14.09
C ALA A 211 -9.56 14.18 -14.22
N SER A 212 -9.20 12.93 -14.00
CA SER A 212 -7.81 12.49 -14.04
C SER A 212 -7.70 11.06 -14.61
N ALA A 213 -6.69 10.84 -15.43
CA ALA A 213 -6.46 9.54 -16.06
C ALA A 213 -4.97 9.39 -16.40
N GLY A 214 -4.57 8.19 -16.81
CA GLY A 214 -3.25 7.89 -17.35
C GLY A 214 -2.22 7.52 -16.29
N ALA A 215 -0.95 7.74 -16.61
CA ALA A 215 0.19 7.32 -15.81
C ALA A 215 0.30 8.10 -14.48
N ILE A 216 0.90 7.47 -13.48
CA ILE A 216 1.34 8.14 -12.26
C ILE A 216 2.49 9.09 -12.61
N VAL A 217 2.47 10.30 -12.07
CA VAL A 217 3.55 11.28 -12.25
C VAL A 217 4.31 11.47 -10.93
N ARG A 218 5.63 11.40 -10.98
CA ARG A 218 6.56 11.63 -9.87
C ARG A 218 7.31 12.92 -10.12
N GLY A 219 7.03 13.95 -9.33
CA GLY A 219 7.84 15.17 -9.27
C GLY A 219 8.71 15.20 -8.02
N ASP A 220 9.59 16.19 -7.91
CA ASP A 220 10.38 16.38 -6.70
C ASP A 220 9.47 16.69 -5.50
N GLY A 221 9.51 15.83 -4.48
CA GLY A 221 8.71 15.92 -3.26
C GLY A 221 7.21 15.68 -3.42
N VAL A 222 6.71 15.29 -4.60
CA VAL A 222 5.29 15.04 -4.85
C VAL A 222 5.07 13.92 -5.84
N TYR A 223 4.00 13.16 -5.66
CA TYR A 223 3.41 12.37 -6.75
C TYR A 223 2.02 12.90 -7.10
N ALA A 224 1.62 12.66 -8.33
CA ALA A 224 0.25 12.83 -8.80
C ALA A 224 -0.26 11.47 -9.28
N ALA A 225 -1.27 10.94 -8.58
CA ALA A 225 -1.88 9.65 -8.91
C ALA A 225 -3.34 9.87 -9.31
N PRO A 226 -3.72 9.51 -10.54
CA PRO A 226 -5.10 9.59 -10.99
C PRO A 226 -6.02 8.63 -10.22
N GLY A 227 -7.34 8.93 -10.18
CA GLY A 227 -8.37 8.12 -9.53
C GLY A 227 -9.74 8.78 -9.63
N ALA A 228 -10.56 8.69 -8.57
CA ALA A 228 -11.79 9.47 -8.43
C ALA A 228 -11.52 10.99 -8.22
N GLY A 229 -10.50 11.51 -8.84
CA GLY A 229 -9.86 12.80 -8.76
C GLY A 229 -8.35 12.60 -8.79
N MET A 230 -7.57 13.68 -8.77
CA MET A 230 -6.11 13.60 -8.72
C MET A 230 -5.64 13.62 -7.26
N ALA A 231 -4.86 12.63 -6.85
CA ALA A 231 -4.23 12.60 -5.54
C ALA A 231 -2.80 13.15 -5.60
N PHE A 232 -2.53 14.23 -4.88
CA PHE A 232 -1.18 14.75 -4.66
C PHE A 232 -0.69 14.30 -3.28
N GLY A 233 0.47 13.66 -3.23
CA GLY A 233 1.01 13.10 -1.98
C GLY A 233 2.51 12.91 -2.01
N ALA A 234 3.05 12.53 -0.91
CA ALA A 234 2.47 12.54 0.42
C ALA A 234 3.53 13.00 1.42
N THR A 235 3.10 13.61 2.52
CA THR A 235 4.04 13.87 3.60
C THR A 235 4.47 12.57 4.29
N MET A 236 5.61 12.63 4.96
CA MET A 236 6.17 11.54 5.76
C MET A 236 6.62 12.10 7.11
N GLU A 237 5.88 11.78 8.18
CA GLU A 237 6.09 12.29 9.53
C GLU A 237 6.30 11.13 10.50
N PRO A 238 7.54 10.61 10.60
CA PRO A 238 7.86 9.50 11.50
C PRO A 238 7.57 9.85 12.97
N GLY A 239 7.10 8.86 13.74
CA GLY A 239 6.75 9.02 15.16
C GLY A 239 5.38 9.65 15.40
N ARG A 240 4.66 10.07 14.36
CA ARG A 240 3.32 10.65 14.49
C ARG A 240 2.23 9.59 14.29
N GLY A 241 1.44 9.35 15.33
CA GLY A 241 0.31 8.38 15.31
C GLY A 241 -1.08 9.02 15.25
N ASP A 242 -1.19 10.36 15.26
CA ASP A 242 -2.46 11.09 15.17
C ASP A 242 -2.93 11.26 13.71
N VAL A 243 -4.21 11.53 13.53
CA VAL A 243 -4.85 11.76 12.23
C VAL A 243 -5.31 13.21 12.02
N ALA A 244 -4.83 14.16 12.84
CA ALA A 244 -5.20 15.56 12.70
C ALA A 244 -4.76 16.11 11.34
N ILE A 245 -5.64 16.86 10.67
CA ILE A 245 -5.32 17.53 9.41
C ILE A 245 -4.56 18.82 9.74
N GLU A 246 -3.40 18.99 9.11
CA GLU A 246 -2.57 20.20 9.21
C GLU A 246 -2.43 20.81 7.81
N GLU A 247 -3.24 21.84 7.52
CA GLU A 247 -3.25 22.49 6.19
C GLU A 247 -1.87 22.99 5.77
N ALA A 248 -1.07 23.50 6.71
CA ALA A 248 0.30 23.94 6.46
C ALA A 248 1.22 22.83 5.92
N LYS A 249 0.95 21.56 6.27
CA LYS A 249 1.67 20.40 5.75
C LYS A 249 1.16 19.97 4.36
N ALA A 250 -0.11 20.19 4.09
CA ALA A 250 -0.73 19.84 2.81
C ALA A 250 -0.49 20.88 1.71
N ALA A 251 -0.36 22.16 2.08
CA ALA A 251 -0.21 23.26 1.14
C ALA A 251 0.99 23.11 0.17
N PRO A 252 2.20 22.68 0.60
CA PRO A 252 3.31 22.44 -0.31
C PRO A 252 3.03 21.32 -1.33
N LEU A 253 2.31 20.25 -0.93
CA LEU A 253 1.90 19.17 -1.83
C LEU A 253 0.94 19.67 -2.90
N LEU A 254 -0.06 20.48 -2.50
CA LEU A 254 -1.00 21.09 -3.43
C LEU A 254 -0.26 22.00 -4.40
N ALA A 255 0.62 22.87 -3.91
CA ALA A 255 1.37 23.79 -4.74
C ALA A 255 2.25 23.05 -5.75
N ALA A 256 2.94 21.99 -5.33
CA ALA A 256 3.76 21.15 -6.21
C ALA A 256 2.90 20.41 -7.25
N GLY A 257 1.78 19.82 -6.83
CA GLY A 257 0.85 19.14 -7.73
C GLY A 257 0.24 20.09 -8.78
N LEU A 258 -0.12 21.32 -8.38
CA LEU A 258 -0.65 22.33 -9.30
C LEU A 258 0.40 22.95 -10.24
N ARG A 259 1.68 22.79 -9.97
CA ARG A 259 2.74 23.08 -10.98
C ARG A 259 2.78 21.99 -12.05
N LEU A 260 2.58 20.73 -11.65
CA LEU A 260 2.52 19.60 -12.60
C LEU A 260 1.22 19.62 -13.41
N PHE A 261 0.09 19.95 -12.79
CA PHE A 261 -1.24 19.96 -13.41
C PHE A 261 -1.93 21.32 -13.24
N PRO A 262 -1.49 22.37 -13.96
CA PRO A 262 -1.96 23.74 -13.77
C PRO A 262 -3.44 23.93 -14.07
N GLY A 263 -4.03 23.12 -14.93
CA GLY A 263 -5.47 23.15 -15.25
C GLY A 263 -6.39 22.75 -14.10
N MET A 264 -5.85 22.22 -13.00
CA MET A 264 -6.64 21.84 -11.81
C MET A 264 -6.78 22.98 -10.80
N ARG A 265 -6.24 24.16 -11.07
CA ARG A 265 -6.38 25.34 -10.18
C ARG A 265 -7.84 25.73 -10.03
N GLY A 266 -8.25 26.00 -8.79
CA GLY A 266 -9.62 26.36 -8.47
C GLY A 266 -10.61 25.20 -8.33
N ALA A 267 -10.20 23.97 -8.66
CA ALA A 267 -11.03 22.80 -8.39
C ALA A 267 -11.15 22.54 -6.87
N PRO A 268 -12.27 21.98 -6.40
CA PRO A 268 -12.43 21.62 -4.99
C PRO A 268 -11.35 20.65 -4.52
N ILE A 269 -10.86 20.85 -3.29
CA ILE A 269 -9.84 20.00 -2.67
C ILE A 269 -10.39 19.33 -1.42
N GLN A 270 -9.86 18.13 -1.14
CA GLN A 270 -10.04 17.44 0.11
C GLN A 270 -8.66 17.03 0.65
N ILE A 271 -8.36 17.39 1.89
CA ILE A 271 -7.17 16.95 2.59
C ILE A 271 -7.55 15.75 3.45
N ALA A 272 -6.74 14.72 3.41
CA ALA A 272 -6.89 13.54 4.24
C ALA A 272 -5.54 13.14 4.86
N THR A 273 -5.61 12.49 6.02
CA THR A 273 -4.43 11.98 6.74
C THR A 273 -4.59 10.50 7.03
N GLY A 274 -3.49 9.78 6.99
CA GLY A 274 -3.44 8.38 7.38
C GLY A 274 -2.13 8.06 8.10
N VAL A 275 -2.19 7.09 9.00
CA VAL A 275 -1.01 6.63 9.73
C VAL A 275 -0.59 5.26 9.20
N ARG A 276 0.62 5.18 8.72
CA ARG A 276 1.29 3.96 8.29
C ARG A 276 2.06 3.38 9.45
N ALA A 277 2.26 2.05 9.47
CA ALA A 277 3.17 1.39 10.39
C ALA A 277 4.41 0.91 9.64
N ALA A 278 5.59 1.15 10.17
CA ALA A 278 6.86 0.72 9.61
C ALA A 278 7.66 -0.09 10.61
N THR A 279 8.29 -1.14 10.15
CA THR A 279 9.37 -1.86 10.84
C THR A 279 10.69 -1.12 10.68
N ALA A 280 11.68 -1.47 11.48
CA ALA A 280 13.01 -0.86 11.43
C ALA A 280 13.75 -1.13 10.11
N ASP A 281 13.52 -2.28 9.47
CA ASP A 281 14.14 -2.68 8.20
C ASP A 281 13.29 -2.33 6.96
N GLY A 282 12.10 -1.75 7.15
CA GLY A 282 11.19 -1.36 6.07
C GLY A 282 10.39 -2.50 5.43
N LEU A 283 10.66 -3.77 5.78
CA LEU A 283 9.90 -4.94 5.32
C LEU A 283 8.72 -5.24 6.25
N PRO A 284 7.59 -5.76 5.73
CA PRO A 284 6.42 -6.07 6.55
C PRO A 284 6.66 -7.23 7.51
N LEU A 285 5.78 -7.35 8.50
CA LEU A 285 5.61 -8.54 9.32
C LEU A 285 4.53 -9.42 8.68
N ALA A 286 4.90 -10.60 8.20
CA ALA A 286 3.98 -11.59 7.63
C ALA A 286 4.34 -12.99 8.14
N GLY A 287 3.64 -13.47 9.17
CA GLY A 287 3.94 -14.76 9.79
C GLY A 287 3.58 -14.81 11.26
N GLU A 288 4.13 -15.81 11.97
CA GLU A 288 3.81 -16.11 13.35
C GLU A 288 4.42 -15.11 14.33
N SER A 289 3.60 -14.59 15.24
CA SER A 289 4.06 -13.87 16.43
C SER A 289 4.80 -14.82 17.40
N ALA A 290 5.51 -14.25 18.39
CA ALA A 290 5.99 -15.00 19.54
C ALA A 290 4.84 -15.61 20.35
N THR A 291 3.63 -15.06 20.24
CA THR A 291 2.44 -15.56 20.92
C THR A 291 1.77 -16.66 20.08
N PRO A 292 1.65 -17.91 20.60
CA PRO A 292 1.05 -19.00 19.86
C PRO A 292 -0.37 -18.71 19.38
N GLY A 293 -0.67 -19.07 18.12
CA GLY A 293 -1.98 -18.84 17.50
C GLY A 293 -2.21 -17.40 17.06
N VAL A 294 -1.17 -16.56 17.05
CA VAL A 294 -1.24 -15.18 16.56
C VAL A 294 -0.37 -15.02 15.31
N MET A 295 -0.95 -14.49 14.25
CA MET A 295 -0.30 -14.15 13.00
C MET A 295 -0.26 -12.64 12.79
N LEU A 296 0.78 -12.14 12.15
CA LEU A 296 0.96 -10.73 11.81
C LEU A 296 0.83 -10.50 10.31
N ALA A 297 0.11 -9.44 9.95
CA ALA A 297 0.03 -8.87 8.61
C ALA A 297 0.11 -7.33 8.75
N ALA A 298 1.30 -6.81 9.07
CA ALA A 298 1.48 -5.42 9.49
C ALA A 298 2.83 -4.83 9.05
N GLY A 299 3.08 -3.55 9.33
CA GLY A 299 4.39 -2.95 9.20
C GLY A 299 4.84 -2.66 7.75
N SER A 300 3.93 -2.58 6.79
CA SER A 300 4.24 -2.43 5.37
C SER A 300 4.64 -1.01 4.95
N ARG A 301 4.86 -0.09 5.90
CA ARG A 301 5.25 1.30 5.66
C ARG A 301 4.28 1.94 4.63
N ARG A 302 4.73 2.33 3.45
CA ARG A 302 3.93 2.92 2.37
C ARG A 302 3.50 1.91 1.30
N ASN A 303 3.95 0.67 1.39
CA ASN A 303 3.76 -0.38 0.39
C ASN A 303 2.62 -1.35 0.70
N GLY A 304 1.65 -0.97 1.57
CA GLY A 304 0.57 -1.86 1.97
C GLY A 304 -0.25 -2.40 0.81
N TRP A 305 -0.60 -1.57 -0.18
CA TRP A 305 -1.28 -2.01 -1.39
C TRP A 305 -0.40 -2.95 -2.21
N LEU A 306 0.83 -2.55 -2.52
CA LEU A 306 1.77 -3.36 -3.30
C LEU A 306 1.97 -4.75 -2.70
N LEU A 307 2.23 -4.82 -1.39
CA LEU A 307 2.61 -6.04 -0.68
C LEU A 307 1.44 -6.93 -0.27
N ALA A 308 0.20 -6.42 -0.32
CA ALA A 308 -0.98 -7.12 0.20
C ALA A 308 -1.14 -8.57 -0.30
N PRO A 309 -1.04 -8.90 -1.61
CA PRO A 309 -1.22 -10.27 -2.07
C PRO A 309 -0.08 -11.20 -1.62
N LEU A 310 1.15 -10.70 -1.50
CA LEU A 310 2.30 -11.49 -1.03
C LEU A 310 2.18 -11.80 0.47
N ILE A 311 1.83 -10.80 1.27
CA ILE A 311 1.58 -10.95 2.72
C ILE A 311 0.43 -11.94 2.94
N ALA A 312 -0.69 -11.77 2.24
CA ALA A 312 -1.87 -12.63 2.36
C ALA A 312 -1.55 -14.10 2.02
N ARG A 313 -0.83 -14.34 0.93
CA ARG A 313 -0.37 -15.68 0.55
C ARG A 313 0.50 -16.31 1.63
N THR A 314 1.48 -15.55 2.15
CA THR A 314 2.39 -16.03 3.19
C THR A 314 1.64 -16.39 4.47
N VAL A 315 0.75 -15.51 4.93
CA VAL A 315 -0.04 -15.75 6.17
C VAL A 315 -1.00 -16.93 5.98
N ALA A 316 -1.73 -17.01 4.86
CA ALA A 316 -2.65 -18.10 4.59
C ALA A 316 -1.91 -19.45 4.55
N ALA A 317 -0.76 -19.53 3.88
CA ALA A 317 0.07 -20.74 3.84
C ALA A 317 0.54 -21.17 5.24
N ARG A 318 0.99 -20.21 6.08
CA ARG A 318 1.39 -20.51 7.47
C ARG A 318 0.23 -21.06 8.30
N VAL A 319 -0.98 -20.51 8.16
CA VAL A 319 -2.18 -20.98 8.88
C VAL A 319 -2.60 -22.38 8.44
N THR A 320 -2.48 -22.69 7.16
CA THR A 320 -2.97 -23.97 6.58
C THR A 320 -1.89 -25.03 6.41
N GLY A 321 -0.64 -24.74 6.79
CA GLY A 321 0.49 -25.66 6.63
C GLY A 321 1.01 -25.81 5.19
N GLY A 322 0.69 -24.84 4.32
CA GLY A 322 1.16 -24.79 2.94
C GLY A 322 2.56 -24.17 2.78
N ASP A 323 3.00 -23.99 1.53
CA ASP A 323 4.27 -23.31 1.21
C ASP A 323 4.11 -21.78 1.28
N PRO A 324 4.77 -21.09 2.24
CA PRO A 324 4.67 -19.63 2.37
C PRO A 324 5.46 -18.87 1.29
N GLY A 325 6.26 -19.57 0.46
CA GLY A 325 7.02 -19.03 -0.66
C GLY A 325 8.38 -18.45 -0.29
N ALA A 326 9.18 -18.15 -1.32
CA ALA A 326 10.59 -17.80 -1.21
C ALA A 326 10.89 -16.54 -0.36
N TYR A 327 9.93 -15.61 -0.27
CA TYR A 327 10.13 -14.34 0.46
C TYR A 327 9.67 -14.40 1.92
N ALA A 328 9.07 -15.50 2.37
CA ALA A 328 8.49 -15.62 3.71
C ALA A 328 9.51 -15.37 4.83
N ALA A 329 10.73 -15.87 4.69
CA ALA A 329 11.80 -15.67 5.68
C ALA A 329 12.17 -14.19 5.86
N ARG A 330 12.13 -13.39 4.78
CA ARG A 330 12.44 -11.94 4.82
C ARG A 330 11.34 -11.13 5.51
N MET A 331 10.11 -11.66 5.57
CA MET A 331 8.95 -11.03 6.21
C MET A 331 8.60 -11.65 7.56
N ASP A 332 9.31 -12.72 7.98
CA ASP A 332 9.02 -13.42 9.22
C ASP A 332 9.24 -12.50 10.43
N PRO A 333 8.23 -12.37 11.34
CA PRO A 333 8.39 -11.58 12.56
C PRO A 333 9.55 -12.02 13.46
N ALA A 334 9.93 -13.31 13.40
CA ALA A 334 11.04 -13.86 14.16
C ALA A 334 12.39 -13.20 13.87
N ARG A 335 12.55 -12.51 12.73
CA ARG A 335 13.79 -11.79 12.38
C ARG A 335 14.14 -10.65 13.35
N PHE A 336 13.19 -10.20 14.18
CA PHE A 336 13.39 -9.21 15.23
C PHE A 336 13.51 -9.81 16.64
N ARG A 337 13.49 -11.15 16.76
CA ARG A 337 13.71 -11.87 18.01
C ARG A 337 15.21 -12.17 18.09
N GLY A 338 15.97 -11.21 18.58
CA GLY A 338 17.40 -11.36 18.88
C GLY A 338 17.62 -11.47 20.36
#